data_785a4dfb1efc563f963473452cb50e7e
#
_entry.id   785a4dfb1efc563f963473452cb50e7e
#
_cell.length_a   1.000
_cell.length_b   1.000
_cell.length_c   1.000
_cell.angle_alpha   90.00
_cell.angle_beta   90.00
_cell.angle_gamma   90.00
#
_symmetry.space_group_name_H-M   'P 1'
#
loop_
_entity.id
_entity.type
_entity.pdbx_description
1 polymer ?
#
loop_
_entity_poly.entity_id
_entity_poly.type
_entity_poly.pdbx_seq_one_letter_code
_entity_poly.pdbx_strand_id
1 'polypeptide(L)'
;MKKTLQIGCILIGFTPLFAQSEKPSDIFWNNLKKHCGKAYEGKLAEHIKRDDFTGKKLIMHVKSCTDNEIKIPFNVGDNYSRTWVLTKKDGIITLKHDHRYENGKSDSITYYGGTNTNYGFKDFQMFPADQETATLIDYASTNIWWITLDDKNFSYNLQKAGSKTPFNVYFDLTKEMETPPAPWGWGKPR
;
A
#
# COMPACT_ATOMS: atom_id res chain seq x y z
N MET A 1 5.87 -38.24 70.59
CA MET A 1 5.13 -37.54 69.53
C MET A 1 6.13 -36.99 68.51
N LYS A 2 6.28 -37.65 67.35
CA LYS A 2 7.18 -37.21 66.26
C LYS A 2 6.34 -36.37 65.31
N LYS A 3 6.69 -35.06 65.12
CA LYS A 3 6.10 -34.18 64.12
C LYS A 3 6.83 -34.35 62.80
N THR A 4 6.14 -34.85 61.78
CA THR A 4 6.67 -34.96 60.40
C THR A 4 6.40 -33.63 59.70
N LEU A 5 7.50 -32.93 59.27
CA LEU A 5 7.45 -31.70 58.50
C LEU A 5 7.34 -32.09 57.02
N GLN A 6 6.20 -31.82 56.39
CA GLN A 6 6.05 -31.96 54.93
C GLN A 6 6.51 -30.67 54.22
N ILE A 7 7.61 -30.77 53.46
CA ILE A 7 8.09 -29.70 52.60
C ILE A 7 7.40 -29.84 51.25
N GLY A 8 6.45 -28.92 50.96
CA GLY A 8 5.82 -28.83 49.67
C GLY A 8 6.75 -28.16 48.63
N CYS A 9 7.20 -28.91 47.64
CA CYS A 9 7.92 -28.35 46.47
C CYS A 9 6.93 -27.64 45.56
N ILE A 10 6.99 -26.30 45.48
CA ILE A 10 6.28 -25.51 44.49
C ILE A 10 7.07 -25.55 43.18
N LEU A 11 6.63 -26.32 42.21
CA LEU A 11 7.16 -26.29 40.83
C LEU A 11 6.63 -25.03 40.13
N ILE A 12 7.49 -24.00 40.02
CA ILE A 12 7.21 -22.83 39.18
C ILE A 12 7.45 -23.26 37.74
N GLY A 13 6.37 -23.54 37.01
CA GLY A 13 6.42 -23.85 35.60
C GLY A 13 6.81 -22.59 34.81
N PHE A 14 8.01 -22.54 34.26
CA PHE A 14 8.43 -21.57 33.25
C PHE A 14 7.77 -21.96 31.91
N THR A 15 6.69 -21.29 31.51
CA THR A 15 6.20 -21.35 30.14
C THR A 15 7.09 -20.46 29.29
N PRO A 16 7.82 -20.99 28.28
CA PRO A 16 8.59 -20.16 27.39
C PRO A 16 7.62 -19.25 26.59
N LEU A 17 7.73 -17.95 26.77
CA LEU A 17 7.03 -16.96 25.96
C LEU A 17 7.72 -16.94 24.58
N PHE A 18 7.20 -17.71 23.62
CA PHE A 18 7.66 -17.59 22.23
C PHE A 18 7.20 -16.22 21.73
N ALA A 19 8.13 -15.28 21.61
CA ALA A 19 7.90 -14.03 20.91
C ALA A 19 7.55 -14.39 19.44
N GLN A 20 6.30 -14.20 19.05
CA GLN A 20 5.88 -14.35 17.66
C GLN A 20 6.62 -13.30 16.85
N SER A 21 7.39 -13.72 15.83
CA SER A 21 8.07 -12.78 14.94
C SER A 21 7.06 -11.87 14.25
N GLU A 22 7.37 -10.58 14.17
CA GLU A 22 6.52 -9.61 13.47
C GLU A 22 6.34 -10.04 12.01
N LYS A 23 5.09 -9.99 11.51
CA LYS A 23 4.77 -10.38 10.14
C LYS A 23 5.47 -9.43 9.16
N PRO A 24 6.02 -9.91 8.03
CA PRO A 24 6.64 -9.05 7.03
C PRO A 24 5.73 -7.91 6.55
N SER A 25 4.44 -8.18 6.39
CA SER A 25 3.43 -7.17 6.05
C SER A 25 3.24 -6.09 7.11
N ASP A 26 3.41 -6.41 8.41
CA ASP A 26 3.36 -5.42 9.49
C ASP A 26 4.61 -4.53 9.46
N ILE A 27 5.78 -5.09 9.19
CA ILE A 27 7.02 -4.32 8.99
C ILE A 27 6.87 -3.38 7.79
N PHE A 28 6.38 -3.88 6.65
CA PHE A 28 6.08 -3.07 5.46
C PHE A 28 5.13 -1.91 5.79
N TRP A 29 4.02 -2.23 6.47
CA TRP A 29 3.01 -1.26 6.88
C TRP A 29 3.58 -0.16 7.76
N ASN A 30 4.34 -0.54 8.79
CA ASN A 30 4.97 0.37 9.72
C ASN A 30 6.03 1.25 9.02
N ASN A 31 6.79 0.70 8.06
CA ASN A 31 7.72 1.48 7.25
C ASN A 31 7.00 2.50 6.38
N LEU A 32 5.91 2.12 5.72
CA LEU A 32 5.11 3.04 4.92
C LEU A 32 4.50 4.17 5.77
N LYS A 33 4.04 3.88 6.98
CA LYS A 33 3.51 4.87 7.95
C LYS A 33 4.52 5.94 8.34
N LYS A 34 5.83 5.69 8.30
CA LYS A 34 6.88 6.69 8.58
C LYS A 34 6.88 7.86 7.59
N HIS A 35 6.26 7.66 6.43
CA HIS A 35 6.12 8.66 5.37
C HIS A 35 4.77 9.39 5.43
N CYS A 36 3.97 9.16 6.47
CA CYS A 36 2.66 9.80 6.58
C CYS A 36 2.78 11.34 6.66
N GLY A 37 1.96 12.03 5.86
CA GLY A 37 2.00 13.48 5.68
C GLY A 37 2.99 13.95 4.62
N LYS A 38 3.86 13.10 4.09
CA LYS A 38 4.94 13.47 3.16
C LYS A 38 4.56 13.21 1.70
N ALA A 39 5.09 14.07 0.82
CA ALA A 39 4.92 13.96 -0.62
C ALA A 39 6.26 13.84 -1.34
N TYR A 40 6.26 13.14 -2.47
CA TYR A 40 7.46 12.82 -3.25
C TYR A 40 7.19 12.92 -4.74
N GLU A 41 8.14 13.47 -5.50
CA GLU A 41 8.08 13.49 -6.96
C GLU A 41 8.48 12.13 -7.54
N GLY A 42 7.67 11.64 -8.49
CA GLY A 42 7.87 10.37 -9.16
C GLY A 42 8.48 10.48 -10.53
N LYS A 43 9.14 9.40 -10.96
CA LYS A 43 9.68 9.24 -12.30
C LYS A 43 9.14 7.96 -12.93
N LEU A 44 8.65 8.06 -14.17
CA LEU A 44 8.34 6.87 -14.98
C LEU A 44 9.61 6.15 -15.36
N ALA A 45 9.55 4.82 -15.47
CA ALA A 45 10.60 4.08 -16.14
C ALA A 45 10.73 4.54 -17.60
N GLU A 46 11.94 4.61 -18.12
CA GLU A 46 12.26 5.18 -19.45
C GLU A 46 11.54 4.49 -20.62
N HIS A 47 11.24 3.20 -20.47
CA HIS A 47 10.53 2.43 -21.49
C HIS A 47 9.03 2.74 -21.57
N ILE A 48 8.44 3.46 -20.58
CA ILE A 48 7.02 3.79 -20.56
C ILE A 48 6.76 4.97 -21.51
N LYS A 49 5.92 4.71 -22.51
CA LYS A 49 5.44 5.70 -23.49
C LYS A 49 3.92 5.75 -23.40
N ARG A 50 3.40 6.55 -22.49
CA ARG A 50 1.98 6.72 -22.26
C ARG A 50 1.63 8.20 -22.17
N ASP A 51 0.80 8.70 -23.08
CA ASP A 51 0.44 10.12 -23.22
C ASP A 51 -0.21 10.69 -21.96
N ASP A 52 -0.92 9.84 -21.20
CA ASP A 52 -1.57 10.24 -19.96
C ASP A 52 -0.57 10.46 -18.80
N PHE A 53 0.69 10.02 -18.92
CA PHE A 53 1.75 10.17 -17.90
C PHE A 53 3.01 10.87 -18.42
N THR A 54 3.39 10.63 -19.69
CA THR A 54 4.67 11.10 -20.24
C THR A 54 4.74 12.63 -20.23
N GLY A 55 5.85 13.17 -19.72
CA GLY A 55 6.09 14.62 -19.65
C GLY A 55 5.30 15.34 -18.54
N LYS A 56 4.50 14.64 -17.76
CA LYS A 56 3.75 15.22 -16.64
C LYS A 56 4.49 15.03 -15.33
N LYS A 57 4.36 15.99 -14.42
CA LYS A 57 4.84 15.87 -13.05
C LYS A 57 4.02 14.81 -12.32
N LEU A 58 4.67 13.82 -11.75
CA LEU A 58 4.06 12.75 -10.98
C LEU A 58 4.32 12.99 -9.50
N ILE A 59 3.30 12.94 -8.66
CA ILE A 59 3.48 13.16 -7.23
C ILE A 59 2.67 12.11 -6.47
N MET A 60 3.30 11.38 -5.56
CA MET A 60 2.59 10.63 -4.53
C MET A 60 2.59 11.41 -3.21
N HIS A 61 1.50 11.33 -2.46
CA HIS A 61 1.37 11.91 -1.13
C HIS A 61 0.84 10.84 -0.16
N VAL A 62 1.65 10.39 0.78
CA VAL A 62 1.18 9.47 1.84
C VAL A 62 0.31 10.26 2.81
N LYS A 63 -0.95 10.53 2.44
CA LYS A 63 -1.76 11.60 3.01
C LYS A 63 -2.48 11.22 4.31
N SER A 64 -2.97 9.98 4.40
CA SER A 64 -3.77 9.51 5.54
C SER A 64 -3.30 8.13 5.96
N CYS A 65 -3.05 7.94 7.25
CA CYS A 65 -2.53 6.70 7.80
C CYS A 65 -3.21 6.39 9.13
N THR A 66 -3.86 5.24 9.17
CA THR A 66 -4.36 4.64 10.40
C THR A 66 -3.68 3.29 10.64
N ASP A 67 -4.11 2.54 11.62
CA ASP A 67 -3.58 1.18 11.84
C ASP A 67 -4.03 0.19 10.76
N ASN A 68 -5.17 0.47 10.10
CA ASN A 68 -5.79 -0.43 9.14
C ASN A 68 -5.97 0.16 7.74
N GLU A 69 -5.69 1.44 7.52
CA GLU A 69 -5.85 2.08 6.23
C GLU A 69 -4.75 3.13 5.97
N ILE A 70 -4.15 3.08 4.79
CA ILE A 70 -3.24 4.13 4.28
C ILE A 70 -3.77 4.57 2.92
N LYS A 71 -3.91 5.89 2.73
CA LYS A 71 -4.34 6.48 1.47
C LYS A 71 -3.23 7.33 0.88
N ILE A 72 -2.90 7.03 -0.37
CA ILE A 72 -1.83 7.68 -1.11
C ILE A 72 -2.39 8.28 -2.40
N PRO A 73 -2.82 9.55 -2.40
CA PRO A 73 -3.08 10.28 -3.64
C PRO A 73 -1.90 10.20 -4.59
N PHE A 74 -2.18 9.95 -5.87
CA PHE A 74 -1.22 9.93 -6.96
C PHE A 74 -1.64 10.92 -8.03
N ASN A 75 -0.95 12.05 -8.09
CA ASN A 75 -1.26 13.14 -9.00
C ASN A 75 -0.44 13.03 -10.29
N VAL A 76 -1.07 13.34 -11.40
CA VAL A 76 -0.46 13.31 -12.74
C VAL A 76 -0.69 14.68 -13.40
N GLY A 77 0.29 15.58 -13.28
CA GLY A 77 0.08 17.00 -13.61
C GLY A 77 -1.05 17.57 -12.75
N ASP A 78 -2.04 18.19 -13.39
CA ASP A 78 -3.23 18.77 -12.73
C ASP A 78 -4.38 17.77 -12.54
N ASN A 79 -4.15 16.51 -12.81
CA ASN A 79 -5.15 15.46 -12.58
C ASN A 79 -4.99 14.85 -11.17
N TYR A 80 -5.94 15.16 -10.28
CA TYR A 80 -5.99 14.71 -8.88
C TYR A 80 -7.01 13.59 -8.67
N SER A 81 -7.33 12.81 -9.71
CA SER A 81 -8.38 11.79 -9.69
C SER A 81 -8.01 10.52 -8.93
N ARG A 82 -6.73 10.21 -8.73
CA ARG A 82 -6.25 8.88 -8.32
C ARG A 82 -5.82 8.85 -6.88
N THR A 83 -6.25 7.81 -6.16
CA THR A 83 -5.74 7.50 -4.81
C THR A 83 -5.52 5.99 -4.68
N TRP A 84 -4.32 5.58 -4.30
CA TRP A 84 -4.07 4.23 -3.85
C TRP A 84 -4.57 4.09 -2.41
N VAL A 85 -5.49 3.16 -2.20
CA VAL A 85 -6.06 2.85 -0.89
C VAL A 85 -5.55 1.48 -0.47
N LEU A 86 -4.68 1.46 0.52
CA LEU A 86 -4.23 0.23 1.14
C LEU A 86 -5.05 -0.01 2.41
N THR A 87 -5.60 -1.21 2.56
CA THR A 87 -6.23 -1.65 3.81
C THR A 87 -5.52 -2.90 4.33
N LYS A 88 -5.39 -3.02 5.65
CA LYS A 88 -4.74 -4.17 6.29
C LYS A 88 -5.69 -4.83 7.29
N LYS A 89 -5.86 -6.16 7.16
CA LYS A 89 -6.59 -6.99 8.11
C LYS A 89 -5.83 -8.30 8.35
N ASP A 90 -5.54 -8.61 9.60
CA ASP A 90 -4.84 -9.85 10.03
C ASP A 90 -3.48 -10.09 9.35
N GLY A 91 -2.81 -8.99 8.95
CA GLY A 91 -1.54 -9.02 8.21
C GLY A 91 -1.69 -9.21 6.70
N ILE A 92 -2.91 -9.30 6.19
CA ILE A 92 -3.21 -9.32 4.75
C ILE A 92 -3.49 -7.89 4.29
N ILE A 93 -2.83 -7.45 3.22
CA ILE A 93 -2.97 -6.11 2.65
C ILE A 93 -3.75 -6.19 1.35
N THR A 94 -4.72 -5.29 1.18
CA THR A 94 -5.46 -5.08 -0.06
C THR A 94 -5.09 -3.71 -0.62
N LEU A 95 -4.81 -3.64 -1.91
CA LEU A 95 -4.65 -2.41 -2.68
C LEU A 95 -5.88 -2.19 -3.55
N LYS A 96 -6.54 -1.05 -3.40
CA LYS A 96 -7.61 -0.59 -4.29
C LYS A 96 -7.25 0.78 -4.87
N HIS A 97 -7.78 1.07 -6.06
CA HIS A 97 -7.61 2.35 -6.76
C HIS A 97 -8.92 3.12 -6.67
N ASP A 98 -8.95 4.18 -5.84
CA ASP A 98 -10.08 5.12 -5.81
C ASP A 98 -9.86 6.15 -6.92
N HIS A 99 -10.77 6.16 -7.90
CA HIS A 99 -10.81 7.14 -8.97
C HIS A 99 -12.03 8.03 -8.83
N ARG A 100 -11.83 9.33 -9.01
CA ARG A 100 -12.88 10.33 -8.89
C ARG A 100 -12.86 11.30 -10.05
N TYR A 101 -14.05 11.78 -10.43
CA TYR A 101 -14.21 12.92 -11.31
C TYR A 101 -13.83 14.22 -10.60
N GLU A 102 -13.58 15.29 -11.36
CA GLU A 102 -13.21 16.60 -10.81
C GLU A 102 -14.26 17.17 -9.84
N ASN A 103 -15.53 16.85 -10.04
CA ASN A 103 -16.62 17.21 -9.13
C ASN A 103 -16.64 16.39 -7.81
N GLY A 104 -15.69 15.50 -7.62
CA GLY A 104 -15.53 14.67 -6.42
C GLY A 104 -16.38 13.41 -6.37
N LYS A 105 -17.26 13.16 -7.36
CA LYS A 105 -18.01 11.91 -7.45
C LYS A 105 -17.09 10.76 -7.84
N SER A 106 -17.42 9.58 -7.38
CA SER A 106 -16.70 8.35 -7.78
C SER A 106 -16.82 8.13 -9.27
N ASP A 107 -15.71 7.74 -9.92
CA ASP A 107 -15.72 7.28 -11.31
C ASP A 107 -16.49 5.94 -11.40
N SER A 108 -17.02 5.64 -12.57
CA SER A 108 -17.63 4.35 -12.89
C SER A 108 -16.63 3.20 -12.80
N ILE A 109 -15.34 3.46 -13.09
CA ILE A 109 -14.24 2.52 -12.94
C ILE A 109 -13.39 2.96 -11.73
N THR A 110 -13.78 2.50 -10.57
CA THR A 110 -13.13 2.83 -9.29
C THR A 110 -13.13 1.62 -8.36
N TYR A 111 -12.29 1.65 -7.31
CA TYR A 111 -12.13 0.59 -6.30
C TYR A 111 -11.75 -0.79 -6.88
N TYR A 112 -11.05 -0.79 -8.02
CA TYR A 112 -10.42 -2.00 -8.56
C TYR A 112 -9.02 -2.19 -7.96
N GLY A 113 -8.52 -3.41 -7.96
CA GLY A 113 -7.21 -3.75 -7.39
C GLY A 113 -7.07 -5.22 -7.05
N GLY A 114 -6.41 -5.51 -5.95
CA GLY A 114 -6.18 -6.90 -5.53
C GLY A 114 -5.69 -7.00 -4.09
N THR A 115 -5.62 -8.23 -3.62
CA THR A 115 -5.23 -8.58 -2.26
C THR A 115 -4.01 -9.48 -2.30
N ASN A 116 -3.03 -9.26 -1.41
CA ASN A 116 -1.91 -10.16 -1.30
C ASN A 116 -2.40 -11.55 -0.80
N THR A 117 -1.75 -12.61 -1.27
CA THR A 117 -2.13 -14.00 -0.97
C THR A 117 -1.47 -14.54 0.30
N ASN A 118 -0.52 -13.80 0.86
CA ASN A 118 0.22 -14.11 2.08
C ASN A 118 0.82 -12.81 2.65
N TYR A 119 1.67 -12.91 3.69
CA TYR A 119 2.27 -11.73 4.34
C TYR A 119 3.34 -11.01 3.50
N GLY A 120 3.67 -11.49 2.29
CA GLY A 120 4.68 -10.89 1.40
C GLY A 120 6.05 -10.81 2.05
N PHE A 121 6.79 -9.74 1.70
CA PHE A 121 8.08 -9.40 2.28
C PHE A 121 8.00 -8.03 2.96
N LYS A 122 8.96 -7.73 3.84
CA LYS A 122 9.02 -6.45 4.57
C LYS A 122 9.22 -5.23 3.67
N ASP A 123 9.66 -5.44 2.44
CA ASP A 123 10.00 -4.44 1.43
C ASP A 123 9.28 -4.66 0.08
N PHE A 124 8.42 -5.68 0.00
CA PHE A 124 7.70 -6.01 -1.23
C PHE A 124 6.32 -6.60 -0.91
N GLN A 125 5.28 -6.00 -1.50
CA GLN A 125 3.91 -6.51 -1.42
C GLN A 125 3.29 -6.62 -2.82
N MET A 126 2.65 -7.75 -3.12
CA MET A 126 2.06 -8.06 -4.43
C MET A 126 0.55 -8.24 -4.30
N PHE A 127 -0.18 -7.69 -5.25
CA PHE A 127 -1.65 -7.62 -5.26
C PHE A 127 -2.19 -8.13 -6.61
N PRO A 128 -2.36 -9.45 -6.80
CA PRO A 128 -3.05 -9.98 -7.97
C PRO A 128 -4.48 -9.47 -8.02
N ALA A 129 -5.00 -9.17 -9.22
CA ALA A 129 -6.39 -8.72 -9.41
C ALA A 129 -7.37 -9.67 -8.72
N ASP A 130 -8.27 -9.10 -7.93
CA ASP A 130 -9.33 -9.86 -7.28
C ASP A 130 -10.56 -10.05 -8.18
N GLN A 131 -11.52 -10.85 -7.73
CA GLN A 131 -12.73 -11.15 -8.50
C GLN A 131 -13.58 -9.90 -8.76
N GLU A 132 -13.61 -8.93 -7.82
CA GLU A 132 -14.33 -7.67 -8.01
C GLU A 132 -13.72 -6.89 -9.17
N THR A 133 -12.39 -6.81 -9.24
CA THR A 133 -11.66 -6.19 -10.35
C THR A 133 -11.93 -6.89 -11.66
N ALA A 134 -11.87 -8.23 -11.69
CA ALA A 134 -12.13 -9.02 -12.87
C ALA A 134 -13.57 -8.82 -13.39
N THR A 135 -14.54 -8.67 -12.49
CA THR A 135 -15.94 -8.41 -12.84
C THR A 135 -16.16 -6.98 -13.34
N LEU A 136 -15.50 -6.00 -12.72
CA LEU A 136 -15.63 -4.59 -13.08
C LEU A 136 -14.91 -4.25 -14.39
N ILE A 137 -13.71 -4.85 -14.59
CA ILE A 137 -12.81 -4.55 -15.70
C ILE A 137 -12.24 -5.85 -16.24
N ASP A 138 -12.92 -6.49 -17.19
CA ASP A 138 -12.54 -7.79 -17.74
C ASP A 138 -11.07 -7.86 -18.19
N TYR A 139 -10.60 -6.86 -18.93
CA TYR A 139 -9.19 -6.82 -19.39
C TYR A 139 -8.16 -6.62 -18.25
N ALA A 140 -8.58 -6.26 -17.04
CA ALA A 140 -7.72 -6.13 -15.86
C ALA A 140 -7.71 -7.40 -14.99
N SER A 141 -8.47 -8.43 -15.34
CA SER A 141 -8.57 -9.69 -14.60
C SER A 141 -7.23 -10.40 -14.38
N THR A 142 -6.24 -10.11 -15.24
CA THR A 142 -4.88 -10.67 -15.16
C THR A 142 -3.83 -9.66 -14.73
N ASN A 143 -4.24 -8.52 -14.21
CA ASN A 143 -3.33 -7.51 -13.67
C ASN A 143 -2.70 -8.00 -12.36
N ILE A 144 -1.43 -7.67 -12.19
CA ILE A 144 -0.70 -7.86 -10.95
C ILE A 144 -0.07 -6.51 -10.61
N TRP A 145 -0.48 -5.95 -9.49
CA TRP A 145 0.17 -4.76 -8.92
C TRP A 145 1.18 -5.20 -7.87
N TRP A 146 2.22 -4.39 -7.69
CA TRP A 146 3.10 -4.56 -6.53
C TRP A 146 3.71 -3.23 -6.12
N ILE A 147 4.09 -3.15 -4.85
CA ILE A 147 4.80 -2.02 -4.27
C ILE A 147 6.11 -2.54 -3.71
N THR A 148 7.21 -1.84 -4.01
CA THR A 148 8.47 -2.00 -3.27
C THR A 148 8.70 -0.80 -2.38
N LEU A 149 9.29 -1.01 -1.21
CA LEU A 149 9.56 0.03 -0.22
C LEU A 149 10.82 -0.33 0.57
N ASP A 150 11.83 0.51 0.45
CA ASP A 150 12.99 0.51 1.34
C ASP A 150 13.16 1.88 2.01
N ASP A 151 14.26 2.11 2.72
CA ASP A 151 14.50 3.37 3.45
C ASP A 151 14.66 4.59 2.53
N LYS A 152 14.89 4.40 1.23
CA LYS A 152 15.18 5.48 0.27
C LYS A 152 14.24 5.50 -0.91
N ASN A 153 13.59 4.39 -1.23
CA ASN A 153 12.86 4.22 -2.47
C ASN A 153 11.47 3.63 -2.23
N PHE A 154 10.51 4.15 -2.97
CA PHE A 154 9.20 3.53 -3.15
C PHE A 154 8.97 3.31 -4.64
N SER A 155 8.40 2.19 -5.04
CA SER A 155 7.90 2.01 -6.40
C SER A 155 6.48 1.48 -6.41
N TYR A 156 5.68 2.00 -7.33
CA TYR A 156 4.39 1.43 -7.71
C TYR A 156 4.49 0.83 -9.09
N ASN A 157 4.01 -0.38 -9.21
CA ASN A 157 4.20 -1.19 -10.40
C ASN A 157 2.92 -1.91 -10.79
N LEU A 158 2.76 -2.15 -12.10
CA LEU A 158 1.65 -2.92 -12.67
C LEU A 158 2.15 -3.73 -13.85
N GLN A 159 1.81 -5.00 -13.89
CA GLN A 159 1.99 -5.86 -15.05
C GLN A 159 0.73 -6.67 -15.31
N LYS A 160 0.33 -6.77 -16.57
CA LYS A 160 -0.66 -7.73 -17.02
C LYS A 160 0.03 -9.06 -17.30
N ALA A 161 -0.56 -10.18 -16.89
CA ALA A 161 -0.02 -11.50 -17.20
C ALA A 161 0.15 -11.66 -18.73
N GLY A 162 1.33 -12.15 -19.16
CA GLY A 162 1.70 -12.24 -20.56
C GLY A 162 2.27 -10.95 -21.19
N SER A 163 2.22 -9.80 -20.51
CA SER A 163 2.91 -8.59 -20.96
C SER A 163 4.42 -8.72 -20.74
N LYS A 164 5.20 -8.21 -21.68
CA LYS A 164 6.68 -8.22 -21.58
C LYS A 164 7.24 -7.08 -20.74
N THR A 165 6.49 -5.98 -20.62
CA THR A 165 6.96 -4.75 -19.97
C THR A 165 5.96 -4.30 -18.90
N PRO A 166 6.39 -4.16 -17.64
CA PRO A 166 5.57 -3.59 -16.58
C PRO A 166 5.48 -2.06 -16.72
N PHE A 167 4.41 -1.49 -16.17
CA PHE A 167 4.33 -0.06 -15.86
C PHE A 167 5.00 0.16 -14.50
N ASN A 168 5.92 1.12 -14.40
CA ASN A 168 6.65 1.40 -13.17
C ASN A 168 6.74 2.91 -12.94
N VAL A 169 6.50 3.33 -11.70
CA VAL A 169 6.78 4.69 -11.20
C VAL A 169 7.65 4.56 -9.95
N TYR A 170 8.73 5.34 -9.89
CA TYR A 170 9.70 5.34 -8.81
C TYR A 170 9.69 6.68 -8.07
N PHE A 171 9.85 6.66 -6.75
CA PHE A 171 9.90 7.83 -5.88
C PHE A 171 11.12 7.74 -4.96
N ASP A 172 11.92 8.81 -4.93
CA ASP A 172 13.06 8.97 -4.04
C ASP A 172 12.55 9.52 -2.69
N LEU A 173 12.48 8.67 -1.69
CA LEU A 173 11.96 9.01 -0.35
C LEU A 173 12.91 9.89 0.46
N THR A 174 14.12 10.14 -0.03
CA THR A 174 15.06 11.10 0.58
C THR A 174 14.77 12.54 0.16
N LYS A 175 13.89 12.76 -0.84
CA LYS A 175 13.56 14.06 -1.43
C LYS A 175 12.09 14.41 -1.18
N GLU A 176 11.78 14.72 0.06
CA GLU A 176 10.47 15.23 0.41
C GLU A 176 10.20 16.58 -0.29
N MET A 177 8.97 16.80 -0.72
CA MET A 177 8.54 18.01 -1.37
C MET A 177 7.28 18.58 -0.70
N GLU A 178 6.92 19.83 -1.07
CA GLU A 178 5.66 20.42 -0.64
C GLU A 178 4.46 19.57 -1.05
N THR A 179 3.51 19.41 -0.13
CA THR A 179 2.32 18.58 -0.37
C THR A 179 1.45 19.20 -1.45
N PRO A 180 0.98 18.40 -2.41
CA PRO A 180 0.11 18.88 -3.48
C PRO A 180 -1.30 19.21 -2.95
N PRO A 181 -2.15 19.87 -3.76
CA PRO A 181 -3.57 20.00 -3.47
C PRO A 181 -4.23 18.66 -3.13
N ALA A 182 -5.33 18.74 -2.37
CA ALA A 182 -6.09 17.54 -2.03
C ALA A 182 -6.65 16.85 -3.29
N PRO A 183 -6.76 15.51 -3.31
CA PRO A 183 -7.40 14.81 -4.40
C PRO A 183 -8.87 15.23 -4.53
N TRP A 184 -9.41 15.05 -5.72
CA TRP A 184 -10.81 15.37 -5.99
C TRP A 184 -11.75 14.66 -5.03
N GLY A 185 -12.72 15.40 -4.47
CA GLY A 185 -13.66 14.89 -3.48
C GLY A 185 -13.16 14.84 -2.03
N TRP A 186 -11.91 15.24 -1.75
CA TRP A 186 -11.34 15.24 -0.38
C TRP A 186 -11.30 16.64 0.26
N GLY A 187 -11.65 17.68 -0.47
CA GLY A 187 -11.82 19.01 0.06
C GLY A 187 -13.18 19.19 0.74
N LYS A 188 -13.35 20.28 1.53
CA LYS A 188 -14.68 20.70 1.97
C LYS A 188 -15.57 20.91 0.74
N PRO A 189 -16.86 20.52 0.77
CA PRO A 189 -17.78 20.89 -0.30
C PRO A 189 -17.70 22.41 -0.49
N ARG A 190 -17.53 22.83 -1.75
CA ARG A 190 -17.69 24.26 -2.12
C ARG A 190 -19.14 24.64 -2.08
#